data_be669ce3542fe8cc3ebc184b4b0e05f4
#
_entry.id   be669ce3542fe8cc3ebc184b4b0e05f4
#
_cell.length_a   1.000
_cell.length_b   1.000
_cell.length_c   1.000
_cell.angle_alpha   90.00
_cell.angle_beta   90.00
_cell.angle_gamma   90.00
#
_symmetry.space_group_name_H-M   'P 1'
#
loop_
_entity.id
_entity.type
_entity.pdbx_description
1 polymer ?
#
loop_
_entity_poly.entity_id
_entity_poly.type
_entity_poly.pdbx_seq_one_letter_code
_entity_poly.pdbx_strand_id
1 'polypeptide(L)'
;MAMSLPPLNAERLWQRVETLSRYTLPDQPWTRRAFSPLFLDAREWLRGEFEAAGLTTRLDAGGNLIGARAGRNAHLQPIATGSHCDTV
;
A
#
# COMPACT_ATOMS: atom_id res chain seq x y z
N MET A 1 -19.04 -14.10 -22.82
CA MET A 1 -17.93 -13.17 -23.09
C MET A 1 -16.84 -13.36 -22.06
N ALA A 2 -15.66 -13.67 -22.50
CA ALA A 2 -14.54 -13.82 -21.59
C ALA A 2 -14.01 -12.44 -21.19
N MET A 3 -13.82 -12.22 -19.89
CA MET A 3 -13.12 -11.03 -19.40
C MET A 3 -11.62 -11.30 -19.43
N SER A 4 -10.89 -10.41 -20.11
CA SER A 4 -9.44 -10.45 -20.03
C SER A 4 -8.96 -9.76 -18.76
N LEU A 5 -7.98 -10.35 -18.09
CA LEU A 5 -7.34 -9.71 -16.97
C LEU A 5 -6.46 -8.56 -17.46
N PRO A 6 -6.40 -7.46 -16.71
CA PRO A 6 -5.45 -6.40 -17.06
C PRO A 6 -4.02 -6.94 -16.99
N PRO A 7 -3.12 -6.43 -17.84
CA PRO A 7 -1.72 -6.85 -17.80
C PRO A 7 -1.09 -6.44 -16.47
N LEU A 8 -0.26 -7.35 -15.93
CA LEU A 8 0.53 -7.08 -14.74
C LEU A 8 1.89 -6.55 -15.14
N ASN A 9 2.38 -5.56 -14.42
CA ASN A 9 3.74 -5.06 -14.58
C ASN A 9 4.59 -5.64 -13.44
N ALA A 10 5.18 -6.80 -13.67
CA ALA A 10 5.95 -7.52 -12.67
C ALA A 10 7.19 -6.73 -12.22
N GLU A 11 7.83 -6.03 -13.15
CA GLU A 11 9.01 -5.22 -12.82
C GLU A 11 8.66 -4.09 -11.86
N ARG A 12 7.58 -3.37 -12.14
CA ARG A 12 7.12 -2.29 -11.26
C ARG A 12 6.72 -2.82 -9.88
N LEU A 13 6.03 -3.95 -9.83
CA LEU A 13 5.67 -4.59 -8.56
C LEU A 13 6.92 -4.91 -7.76
N TRP A 14 7.92 -5.53 -8.39
CA TRP A 14 9.16 -5.89 -7.73
C TRP A 14 9.94 -4.66 -7.24
N GLN A 15 10.01 -3.61 -8.05
CA GLN A 15 10.64 -2.35 -7.66
C GLN A 15 10.00 -1.75 -6.43
N ARG A 16 8.68 -1.85 -6.30
CA ARG A 16 7.96 -1.36 -5.12
C ARG A 16 8.26 -2.18 -3.88
N VAL A 17 8.34 -3.50 -4.02
CA VAL A 17 8.75 -4.38 -2.93
C VAL A 17 10.17 -4.01 -2.47
N GLU A 18 11.09 -3.83 -3.39
CA GLU A 18 12.47 -3.43 -3.06
C GLU A 18 12.53 -2.07 -2.40
N THR A 19 11.78 -1.09 -2.90
CA THR A 19 11.74 0.24 -2.30
C THR A 19 11.23 0.19 -0.88
N LEU A 20 10.14 -0.52 -0.64
CA LEU A 20 9.60 -0.66 0.71
C LEU A 20 10.60 -1.35 1.65
N SER A 21 11.35 -2.32 1.15
CA SER A 21 12.35 -3.03 1.95
C SER A 21 13.50 -2.15 2.43
N ARG A 22 13.72 -1.00 1.79
CA ARG A 22 14.76 -0.04 2.21
C ARG A 22 14.38 0.75 3.46
N TYR A 23 13.10 0.79 3.79
CA TYR A 23 12.63 1.37 5.04
C TYR A 23 12.85 0.38 6.18
N THR A 24 14.10 0.22 6.57
CA THR A 24 14.54 -0.71 7.60
C THR A 24 15.61 -0.07 8.45
N LEU A 25 15.79 -0.55 9.69
CA LEU A 25 16.89 -0.09 10.53
C LEU A 25 18.22 -0.47 9.86
N PRO A 26 19.20 0.44 9.85
CA PRO A 26 20.46 0.18 9.13
C PRO A 26 21.25 -1.01 9.70
N ASP A 27 21.19 -1.21 11.02
CA ASP A 27 21.94 -2.29 11.69
C ASP A 27 21.12 -3.54 11.92
N GLN A 28 19.81 -3.50 11.64
CA GLN A 28 18.88 -4.61 11.83
C GLN A 28 17.99 -4.71 10.59
N PRO A 29 18.48 -5.37 9.54
CA PRO A 29 17.72 -5.52 8.29
C PRO A 29 16.35 -6.14 8.53
N TRP A 30 15.41 -5.70 7.71
CA TRP A 30 14.02 -6.13 7.75
C TRP A 30 13.31 -5.77 9.05
N THR A 31 13.76 -4.69 9.73
CA THR A 31 13.13 -4.20 10.96
C THR A 31 12.46 -2.87 10.73
N ARG A 32 11.15 -2.86 10.83
CA ARG A 32 10.30 -1.66 10.71
C ARG A 32 9.11 -1.86 11.65
N ARG A 33 9.27 -1.45 12.89
CA ARG A 33 8.24 -1.65 13.91
C ARG A 33 7.05 -0.71 13.69
N ALA A 34 5.87 -1.21 13.99
CA ALA A 34 4.64 -0.43 13.87
C ALA A 34 4.76 0.90 14.63
N PHE A 35 4.34 1.98 13.99
CA PHE A 35 4.33 3.35 14.51
C PHE A 35 5.69 3.92 14.88
N SER A 36 6.79 3.26 14.53
CA SER A 36 8.11 3.89 14.59
C SER A 36 8.22 5.00 13.53
N PRO A 37 9.18 5.93 13.66
CA PRO A 37 9.39 6.94 12.62
C PRO A 37 9.60 6.33 11.24
N LEU A 38 10.32 5.23 11.16
CA LEU A 38 10.58 4.50 9.93
C LEU A 38 9.30 3.94 9.31
N PHE A 39 8.40 3.38 10.15
CA PHE A 39 7.09 2.93 9.71
C PHE A 39 6.25 4.09 9.16
N LEU A 40 6.27 5.24 9.83
CA LEU A 40 5.52 6.41 9.39
C LEU A 40 6.02 6.91 8.03
N ASP A 41 7.34 6.90 7.82
CA ASP A 41 7.93 7.27 6.53
C ASP A 41 7.53 6.28 5.44
N ALA A 42 7.58 4.99 5.72
CA ALA A 42 7.15 3.96 4.78
C ALA A 42 5.67 4.11 4.42
N ARG A 43 4.83 4.37 5.41
CA ARG A 43 3.39 4.58 5.20
C ARG A 43 3.14 5.81 4.31
N GLU A 44 3.89 6.87 4.50
CA GLU A 44 3.76 8.08 3.69
C GLU A 44 4.21 7.83 2.24
N TRP A 45 5.26 7.05 2.04
CA TRP A 45 5.65 6.62 0.71
C TRP A 45 4.54 5.79 0.05
N LEU A 46 3.94 4.85 0.78
CA LEU A 46 2.81 4.06 0.28
C LEU A 46 1.62 4.93 -0.09
N ARG A 47 1.35 5.98 0.70
CA ARG A 47 0.29 6.92 0.37
C ARG A 47 0.51 7.54 -1.01
N GLY A 48 1.72 7.99 -1.28
CA GLY A 48 2.07 8.54 -2.60
C GLY A 48 1.85 7.55 -3.72
N GLU A 49 2.22 6.28 -3.50
CA GLU A 49 2.01 5.22 -4.48
C GLU A 49 0.51 4.94 -4.72
N PHE A 50 -0.28 4.94 -3.66
CA PHE A 50 -1.74 4.78 -3.77
C PHE A 50 -2.36 5.91 -4.58
N GLU A 51 -1.97 7.15 -4.28
CA GLU A 51 -2.49 8.33 -4.99
C GLU A 51 -2.05 8.34 -6.46
N ALA A 52 -0.81 7.94 -6.74
CA ALA A 52 -0.32 7.81 -8.11
C ALA A 52 -1.09 6.75 -8.91
N ALA A 53 -1.64 5.75 -8.22
CA ALA A 53 -2.49 4.73 -8.83
C ALA A 53 -3.95 5.17 -8.97
N GLY A 54 -4.28 6.39 -8.57
CA GLY A 54 -5.63 6.94 -8.71
C GLY A 54 -6.54 6.70 -7.52
N LEU A 55 -5.99 6.28 -6.38
CA LEU A 55 -6.78 6.07 -5.17
C LEU A 55 -6.87 7.37 -4.36
N THR A 56 -8.00 7.57 -3.71
CA THR A 56 -8.15 8.58 -2.67
C THR A 56 -7.70 7.97 -1.35
N THR A 57 -6.85 8.66 -0.61
CA THR A 57 -6.26 8.10 0.61
C THR A 57 -6.74 8.80 1.86
N ARG A 58 -6.80 8.06 2.96
CA ARG A 58 -7.03 8.58 4.30
C ARG A 58 -6.37 7.69 5.33
N LEU A 59 -6.15 8.24 6.51
CA LEU A 59 -5.73 7.48 7.68
C LEU A 59 -6.94 7.36 8.61
N ASP A 60 -7.21 6.16 9.10
CA ASP A 60 -8.27 5.98 10.08
C ASP A 60 -7.76 6.17 11.51
N ALA A 61 -8.66 6.03 12.48
CA ALA A 61 -8.32 6.22 13.90
C ALA A 61 -7.30 5.20 14.41
N GLY A 62 -7.21 4.04 13.77
CA GLY A 62 -6.22 3.01 14.12
C GLY A 62 -4.87 3.22 13.44
N GLY A 63 -4.73 4.24 12.61
CA GLY A 63 -3.50 4.51 11.87
C GLY A 63 -3.35 3.71 10.59
N ASN A 64 -4.40 3.07 10.12
CA ASN A 64 -4.39 2.36 8.85
C ASN A 64 -4.43 3.34 7.68
N LEU A 65 -3.60 3.10 6.69
CA LEU A 65 -3.69 3.80 5.42
C LEU A 65 -4.75 3.10 4.56
N ILE A 66 -5.76 3.85 4.17
CA ILE A 66 -6.85 3.33 3.36
C ILE A 66 -6.85 4.06 2.02
N GLY A 67 -6.78 3.29 0.94
CA GLY A 67 -6.97 3.81 -0.41
C GLY A 67 -8.29 3.33 -0.95
N ALA A 68 -9.05 4.22 -1.55
CA ALA A 68 -10.37 3.91 -2.06
C ALA A 68 -10.53 4.42 -3.49
N ARG A 69 -11.27 3.66 -4.28
CA ARG A 69 -11.67 4.03 -5.62
C ARG A 69 -13.12 3.68 -5.80
N ALA A 70 -13.91 4.64 -6.27
CA ALA A 70 -15.31 4.42 -6.55
C ALA A 70 -15.48 3.43 -7.71
N GLY A 71 -16.40 2.51 -7.54
CA GLY A 71 -16.83 1.64 -8.62
C GLY A 71 -17.85 2.34 -9.50
N ARG A 72 -18.28 1.64 -10.56
CA ARG A 72 -19.29 2.17 -11.48
C ARG A 72 -20.68 2.30 -10.84
N ASN A 73 -20.98 1.41 -9.89
CA ASN A 73 -22.27 1.39 -9.21
C ASN A 73 -22.07 1.65 -7.72
N ALA A 74 -22.42 2.87 -7.29
CA ALA A 74 -22.26 3.30 -5.91
C ALA A 74 -23.18 2.56 -4.93
N HIS A 75 -24.18 1.84 -5.42
CA HIS A 75 -25.07 1.06 -4.57
C HIS A 75 -24.51 -0.31 -4.19
N LEU A 76 -23.46 -0.77 -4.86
CA LEU A 76 -22.83 -2.03 -4.54
C LEU A 76 -21.86 -1.86 -3.37
N GLN A 77 -21.73 -2.91 -2.59
CA GLN A 77 -20.75 -2.96 -1.51
C GLN A 77 -19.33 -2.95 -2.08
N PRO A 78 -18.38 -2.30 -1.40
CA PRO A 78 -17.00 -2.31 -1.85
C PRO A 78 -16.35 -3.67 -1.68
N ILE A 79 -15.39 -3.97 -2.55
CA ILE A 79 -14.47 -5.09 -2.36
C ILE A 79 -13.22 -4.54 -1.71
N ALA A 80 -12.80 -5.16 -0.61
CA ALA A 80 -11.63 -4.72 0.13
C ALA A 80 -10.56 -5.80 0.18
N THR A 81 -9.31 -5.38 0.13
CA THR A 81 -8.15 -6.23 0.36
C THR A 81 -7.19 -5.46 1.25
N GLY A 82 -6.31 -6.16 1.94
CA GLY A 82 -5.39 -5.47 2.82
C GLY A 82 -4.20 -6.33 3.19
N SER A 83 -3.21 -5.65 3.76
CA SER A 83 -1.98 -6.26 4.25
C SER A 83 -1.41 -5.34 5.31
N HIS A 84 -0.30 -5.74 5.93
CA HIS A 84 0.42 -4.89 6.88
C HIS A 84 1.81 -4.57 6.33
N CYS A 85 2.36 -3.43 6.75
CA CYS A 85 3.69 -3.01 6.31
C CYS A 85 4.71 -2.93 7.47
N ASP A 86 4.31 -3.25 8.68
CA ASP A 86 5.25 -3.36 9.79
C ASP A 86 5.96 -4.72 9.77
N THR A 87 7.12 -4.76 10.36
CA THR A 87 7.91 -5.99 10.54
C THR A 87 8.34 -6.10 12.01
N VAL A 88 8.88 -7.23 12.34
CA VAL A 88 9.45 -7.47 13.68
C VAL A 88 10.73 -6.67 13.92
#